data_4ac93ef078ce72f69c6050f2ce7d4a50
#
_entry.id   4ac93ef078ce72f69c6050f2ce7d4a50
#
_cell.length_a   1.000
_cell.length_b   1.000
_cell.length_c   1.000
_cell.angle_alpha   90.00
_cell.angle_beta   90.00
_cell.angle_gamma   90.00
#
_symmetry.space_group_name_H-M   'P 1'
#
loop_
_entity.id
_entity.type
_entity.pdbx_description
1 polymer ?
#
loop_
_entity_poly.entity_id
_entity_poly.type
_entity_poly.pdbx_seq_one_letter_code
_entity_poly.pdbx_strand_id
1 'polypeptide(L)'
;MRSHSSSTGIPAQWQNWAGNVTARPRRVASPGTAQEVADEVRRAGADGLTVRMTGTGHSFTPAAVTDGVMLRPGRLTAIRSVDAAAGLVTVEAGCPLQVLNAELLARGLALANMGDIQVQTVAGAIQTGTHGTGRDIGGIAAQVAALELVLADGSIVTCSADSPAGSPAALAARTGGASLFDAAQVGLGALGVITAVTFRVVPAFLLEAREEPMQWADVISKLDELTGDNEHFEFFWFPHSEGCLTKRNNRASGPPRPLPRWRYWLDDEFLSNTVFGATCYLGRLLPAAIPVVNGAAARALGSRSYVDAAYRVFTSPR
;
A
#
# COMPACT_ATOMS: atom_id res chain seq x y z
N MET A 1 -32.71 -1.32 34.76
CA MET A 1 -31.40 -1.44 35.38
C MET A 1 -30.57 -2.40 34.58
N ARG A 2 -29.70 -1.90 33.72
CA ARG A 2 -28.64 -2.68 33.07
C ARG A 2 -27.33 -1.97 33.38
N SER A 3 -26.47 -2.65 34.09
CA SER A 3 -25.19 -2.22 34.60
C SER A 3 -24.25 -1.87 33.44
N HIS A 4 -23.78 -0.64 33.38
CA HIS A 4 -22.61 -0.26 32.59
C HIS A 4 -21.40 -0.81 33.34
N SER A 5 -20.83 -1.90 32.88
CA SER A 5 -19.50 -2.33 33.30
C SER A 5 -18.47 -1.37 32.73
N SER A 6 -17.98 -0.48 33.58
CA SER A 6 -16.75 0.26 33.34
C SER A 6 -15.58 -0.74 33.36
N SER A 7 -15.12 -1.20 32.18
CA SER A 7 -13.86 -1.91 32.09
C SER A 7 -12.74 -0.91 32.35
N THR A 8 -12.15 -0.95 33.52
CA THR A 8 -10.84 -0.37 33.83
C THR A 8 -9.77 -1.19 33.08
N GLY A 9 -9.77 -1.07 31.79
CA GLY A 9 -8.79 -1.74 30.92
C GLY A 9 -7.61 -0.81 30.67
N ILE A 10 -6.41 -1.38 30.75
CA ILE A 10 -5.16 -0.77 30.24
C ILE A 10 -5.45 -0.17 28.87
N PRO A 11 -5.09 1.10 28.57
CA PRO A 11 -5.31 1.71 27.29
C PRO A 11 -4.77 0.79 26.19
N ALA A 12 -5.56 0.50 25.15
CA ALA A 12 -5.15 -0.40 24.09
C ALA A 12 -3.87 0.15 23.45
N GLN A 13 -2.77 -0.56 23.62
CA GLN A 13 -1.52 -0.21 22.95
C GLN A 13 -1.60 -0.67 21.49
N TRP A 14 -1.30 0.25 20.58
CA TRP A 14 -1.10 -0.06 19.16
C TRP A 14 0.39 0.01 18.85
N GLN A 15 0.84 -0.86 17.94
CA GLN A 15 2.19 -0.89 17.42
C GLN A 15 2.13 -1.08 15.92
N ASN A 16 3.02 -0.42 15.18
CA ASN A 16 3.15 -0.64 13.74
C ASN A 16 3.80 -2.01 13.45
N TRP A 17 3.74 -2.44 12.18
CA TRP A 17 4.28 -3.74 11.75
C TRP A 17 5.77 -3.90 12.08
N ALA A 18 6.57 -2.86 11.91
CA ALA A 18 8.01 -2.90 12.17
C ALA A 18 8.38 -2.86 13.67
N GLY A 19 7.42 -2.61 14.56
CA GLY A 19 7.66 -2.58 16.00
C GLY A 19 8.39 -1.33 16.51
N ASN A 20 8.72 -0.37 15.63
CA ASN A 20 9.48 0.83 15.98
C ASN A 20 8.61 2.03 16.39
N VAL A 21 7.30 1.95 16.18
CA VAL A 21 6.33 3.00 16.50
C VAL A 21 5.19 2.43 17.32
N THR A 22 4.84 3.10 18.43
CA THR A 22 3.74 2.72 19.31
C THR A 22 2.80 3.90 19.58
N ALA A 23 1.53 3.62 19.86
CA ALA A 23 0.55 4.61 20.27
C ALA A 23 -0.30 4.07 21.45
N ARG A 24 -0.81 4.98 22.25
CA ARG A 24 -1.75 4.69 23.36
C ARG A 24 -2.97 5.57 23.24
N PRO A 25 -3.88 5.30 22.30
CA PRO A 25 -5.08 6.09 22.11
C PRO A 25 -6.00 5.99 23.33
N ARG A 26 -6.67 7.08 23.67
CA ARG A 26 -7.71 7.10 24.71
C ARG A 26 -8.91 6.25 24.32
N ARG A 27 -9.23 6.16 23.02
CA ARG A 27 -10.34 5.36 22.51
C ARG A 27 -9.93 4.69 21.20
N VAL A 28 -10.37 3.45 21.03
CA VAL A 28 -10.28 2.71 19.76
C VAL A 28 -11.69 2.39 19.32
N ALA A 29 -12.04 2.73 18.06
CA ALA A 29 -13.33 2.41 17.47
C ALA A 29 -13.14 1.68 16.15
N SER A 30 -14.12 0.85 15.79
CA SER A 30 -14.11 0.08 14.53
C SER A 30 -15.42 0.34 13.78
N PRO A 31 -15.57 1.52 13.14
CA PRO A 31 -16.76 1.87 12.38
C PRO A 31 -16.91 0.96 11.15
N GLY A 32 -18.16 0.64 10.80
CA GLY A 32 -18.52 -0.17 9.65
C GLY A 32 -19.23 0.60 8.55
N THR A 33 -19.47 1.91 8.76
CA THR A 33 -20.10 2.80 7.77
C THR A 33 -19.47 4.19 7.82
N ALA A 34 -19.60 4.96 6.74
CA ALA A 34 -19.17 6.36 6.71
C ALA A 34 -19.90 7.19 7.79
N GLN A 35 -21.18 6.87 8.07
CA GLN A 35 -21.95 7.55 9.10
C GLN A 35 -21.39 7.25 10.50
N GLU A 36 -21.03 6.00 10.80
CA GLU A 36 -20.38 5.66 12.07
C GLU A 36 -19.02 6.35 12.25
N VAL A 37 -18.26 6.53 11.14
CA VAL A 37 -17.03 7.36 11.15
C VAL A 37 -17.35 8.81 11.46
N ALA A 38 -18.39 9.38 10.83
CA ALA A 38 -18.81 10.76 11.07
C ALA A 38 -19.25 10.99 12.52
N ASP A 39 -19.97 10.02 13.10
CA ASP A 39 -20.40 10.09 14.49
C ASP A 39 -19.22 10.04 15.47
N GLU A 40 -18.20 9.21 15.21
CA GLU A 40 -16.98 9.16 16.00
C GLU A 40 -16.13 10.44 15.84
N VAL A 41 -16.08 11.03 14.65
CA VAL A 41 -15.37 12.30 14.41
C VAL A 41 -16.05 13.43 15.19
N ARG A 42 -17.40 13.56 15.12
CA ARG A 42 -18.13 14.56 15.90
C ARG A 42 -17.95 14.40 17.40
N ARG A 43 -18.06 13.16 17.89
CA ARG A 43 -17.83 12.83 19.28
C ARG A 43 -16.42 13.18 19.74
N ALA A 44 -15.41 12.84 18.94
CA ALA A 44 -14.02 13.19 19.24
C ALA A 44 -13.82 14.70 19.30
N GLY A 45 -14.41 15.45 18.34
CA GLY A 45 -14.37 16.90 18.32
C GLY A 45 -15.01 17.52 19.60
N ALA A 46 -16.16 17.02 20.05
CA ALA A 46 -16.81 17.46 21.29
C ALA A 46 -15.94 17.15 22.54
N ASP A 47 -15.19 16.03 22.51
CA ASP A 47 -14.27 15.65 23.57
C ASP A 47 -12.90 16.35 23.49
N GLY A 48 -12.65 17.22 22.49
CA GLY A 48 -11.35 17.86 22.22
C GLY A 48 -10.24 16.87 21.82
N LEU A 49 -10.60 15.73 21.22
CA LEU A 49 -9.67 14.67 20.84
C LEU A 49 -9.37 14.69 19.34
N THR A 50 -8.13 14.37 19.00
CA THR A 50 -7.73 14.10 17.60
C THR A 50 -8.23 12.73 17.15
N VAL A 51 -8.47 12.59 15.84
CA VAL A 51 -8.87 11.32 15.22
C VAL A 51 -7.81 10.90 14.21
N ARG A 52 -7.41 9.63 14.24
CA ARG A 52 -6.58 9.00 13.21
C ARG A 52 -7.16 7.66 12.81
N MET A 53 -7.28 7.41 11.51
CA MET A 53 -7.57 6.07 11.00
C MET A 53 -6.24 5.35 10.73
N THR A 54 -6.11 4.13 11.24
CA THR A 54 -4.93 3.28 11.03
C THR A 54 -5.28 2.14 10.09
N GLY A 55 -4.47 1.92 9.07
CA GLY A 55 -4.52 0.72 8.24
C GLY A 55 -3.80 -0.47 8.91
N THR A 56 -3.07 -1.25 8.12
CA THR A 56 -2.29 -2.42 8.58
C THR A 56 -0.97 -2.05 9.28
N GLY A 57 -0.64 -0.76 9.34
CA GLY A 57 0.51 -0.27 10.12
C GLY A 57 1.88 -0.51 9.47
N HIS A 58 1.97 -0.57 8.14
CA HIS A 58 3.24 -0.79 7.45
C HIS A 58 4.13 0.47 7.29
N SER A 59 3.65 1.65 7.67
CA SER A 59 4.50 2.85 7.73
C SER A 59 5.52 2.75 8.86
N PHE A 60 6.77 3.11 8.55
CA PHE A 60 7.86 3.20 9.54
C PHE A 60 7.85 4.52 10.31
N THR A 61 7.02 5.47 9.89
CA THR A 61 6.85 6.78 10.51
C THR A 61 5.61 6.82 11.42
N PRO A 62 5.50 7.79 12.34
CA PRO A 62 4.37 7.90 13.26
C PRO A 62 3.09 8.49 12.61
N ALA A 63 2.88 8.34 11.30
CA ALA A 63 1.75 8.94 10.58
C ALA A 63 0.37 8.54 11.13
N ALA A 64 0.23 7.31 11.67
CA ALA A 64 -1.01 6.80 12.27
C ALA A 64 -1.08 6.96 13.80
N VAL A 65 -0.06 7.57 14.44
CA VAL A 65 -0.03 7.73 15.90
C VAL A 65 -1.04 8.77 16.35
N THR A 66 -1.77 8.46 17.39
CA THR A 66 -2.65 9.38 18.11
C THR A 66 -2.75 8.97 19.60
N ASP A 67 -2.89 9.96 20.45
CA ASP A 67 -3.29 9.81 21.84
C ASP A 67 -4.81 9.99 22.03
N GLY A 68 -5.52 10.45 20.99
CA GLY A 68 -6.96 10.67 20.96
C GLY A 68 -7.76 9.41 20.60
N VAL A 69 -8.43 9.45 19.45
CA VAL A 69 -9.29 8.36 18.94
C VAL A 69 -8.60 7.68 17.76
N MET A 70 -8.36 6.39 17.87
CA MET A 70 -7.87 5.55 16.78
C MET A 70 -9.03 4.80 16.13
N LEU A 71 -9.24 5.03 14.84
CA LEU A 71 -10.22 4.29 14.05
C LEU A 71 -9.56 3.12 13.34
N ARG A 72 -10.17 1.94 13.40
CA ARG A 72 -9.76 0.72 12.70
C ARG A 72 -10.76 0.42 11.59
N PRO A 73 -10.35 0.43 10.30
CA PRO A 73 -11.28 0.29 9.18
C PRO A 73 -11.64 -1.15 8.84
N GLY A 74 -11.36 -2.12 9.71
CA GLY A 74 -11.52 -3.55 9.41
C GLY A 74 -12.96 -4.00 9.13
N ARG A 75 -13.97 -3.14 9.32
CA ARG A 75 -15.36 -3.36 8.94
C ARG A 75 -15.76 -2.61 7.65
N LEU A 76 -14.89 -1.76 7.12
CA LEU A 76 -15.05 -1.02 5.87
C LEU A 76 -14.24 -1.73 4.77
N THR A 77 -14.68 -2.90 4.32
CA THR A 77 -13.91 -3.76 3.42
C THR A 77 -14.63 -4.16 2.14
N ALA A 78 -15.86 -3.68 1.93
CA ALA A 78 -16.67 -4.07 0.79
C ALA A 78 -16.20 -3.42 -0.53
N ILE A 79 -16.35 -4.14 -1.63
CA ILE A 79 -16.36 -3.56 -2.97
C ILE A 79 -17.79 -3.11 -3.22
N ARG A 80 -18.01 -1.79 -3.26
CA ARG A 80 -19.35 -1.20 -3.36
C ARG A 80 -19.93 -1.29 -4.77
N SER A 81 -19.08 -1.05 -5.78
CA SER A 81 -19.50 -1.12 -7.19
C SER A 81 -18.32 -1.40 -8.11
N VAL A 82 -18.62 -2.04 -9.25
CA VAL A 82 -17.68 -2.24 -10.35
C VAL A 82 -18.40 -1.85 -11.64
N ASP A 83 -17.90 -0.84 -12.32
CA ASP A 83 -18.32 -0.45 -13.65
C ASP A 83 -17.18 -0.77 -14.63
N ALA A 84 -17.23 -1.98 -15.19
CA ALA A 84 -16.21 -2.45 -16.12
C ALA A 84 -16.20 -1.66 -17.43
N ALA A 85 -17.33 -1.11 -17.85
CA ALA A 85 -17.42 -0.32 -19.08
C ALA A 85 -16.76 1.06 -18.91
N ALA A 86 -16.95 1.70 -17.76
CA ALA A 86 -16.28 2.95 -17.41
C ALA A 86 -14.85 2.74 -16.89
N GLY A 87 -14.44 1.50 -16.61
CA GLY A 87 -13.15 1.20 -16.00
C GLY A 87 -13.03 1.74 -14.58
N LEU A 88 -14.10 1.66 -13.78
CA LEU A 88 -14.16 2.19 -12.43
C LEU A 88 -14.54 1.10 -11.41
N VAL A 89 -13.89 1.16 -10.23
CA VAL A 89 -14.28 0.36 -9.06
C VAL A 89 -14.32 1.23 -7.83
N THR A 90 -15.42 1.15 -7.07
CA THR A 90 -15.53 1.82 -5.76
C THR A 90 -15.38 0.78 -4.65
N VAL A 91 -14.44 1.00 -3.76
CA VAL A 91 -14.07 0.09 -2.68
C VAL A 91 -13.94 0.85 -1.36
N GLU A 92 -14.30 0.22 -0.26
CA GLU A 92 -14.18 0.79 1.07
C GLU A 92 -12.72 0.86 1.55
N ALA A 93 -12.44 1.87 2.34
CA ALA A 93 -11.11 2.31 2.78
C ALA A 93 -10.23 1.24 3.44
N GLY A 94 -10.87 0.32 4.16
CA GLY A 94 -10.21 -0.75 4.91
C GLY A 94 -10.00 -2.03 4.12
N CYS A 95 -10.45 -2.10 2.86
CA CYS A 95 -10.23 -3.27 2.01
C CYS A 95 -8.72 -3.49 1.79
N PRO A 96 -8.17 -4.68 2.07
CA PRO A 96 -6.79 -4.98 1.73
C PRO A 96 -6.58 -5.04 0.21
N LEU A 97 -5.47 -4.51 -0.28
CA LEU A 97 -5.15 -4.54 -1.72
C LEU A 97 -5.16 -5.95 -2.30
N GLN A 98 -4.72 -6.97 -1.53
CA GLN A 98 -4.77 -8.37 -1.97
C GLN A 98 -6.20 -8.86 -2.25
N VAL A 99 -7.19 -8.41 -1.47
CA VAL A 99 -8.61 -8.75 -1.68
C VAL A 99 -9.13 -8.04 -2.91
N LEU A 100 -8.86 -6.74 -3.03
CA LEU A 100 -9.23 -5.94 -4.20
C LEU A 100 -8.65 -6.55 -5.49
N ASN A 101 -7.35 -6.88 -5.52
CA ASN A 101 -6.69 -7.45 -6.69
C ASN A 101 -7.29 -8.79 -7.12
N ALA A 102 -7.58 -9.69 -6.16
CA ALA A 102 -8.20 -10.98 -6.46
C ALA A 102 -9.60 -10.81 -7.05
N GLU A 103 -10.39 -9.90 -6.49
CA GLU A 103 -11.74 -9.59 -6.97
C GLU A 103 -11.75 -8.89 -8.35
N LEU A 104 -10.78 -8.02 -8.61
CA LEU A 104 -10.62 -7.40 -9.92
C LEU A 104 -10.23 -8.45 -10.96
N LEU A 105 -9.23 -9.30 -10.67
CA LEU A 105 -8.83 -10.37 -11.59
C LEU A 105 -9.99 -11.31 -11.93
N ALA A 106 -10.80 -11.69 -10.95
CA ALA A 106 -11.97 -12.54 -11.18
C ALA A 106 -12.99 -11.91 -12.15
N ARG A 107 -12.93 -10.58 -12.32
CA ARG A 107 -13.78 -9.80 -13.25
C ARG A 107 -13.05 -9.38 -14.53
N GLY A 108 -11.85 -9.90 -14.78
CA GLY A 108 -11.04 -9.52 -15.94
C GLY A 108 -10.46 -8.11 -15.87
N LEU A 109 -10.30 -7.56 -14.67
CA LEU A 109 -9.80 -6.20 -14.40
C LEU A 109 -8.52 -6.24 -13.57
N ALA A 110 -7.78 -5.13 -13.56
CA ALA A 110 -6.57 -4.94 -12.75
C ALA A 110 -6.35 -3.46 -12.41
N LEU A 111 -5.60 -3.19 -11.34
CA LEU A 111 -4.91 -1.92 -11.16
C LEU A 111 -3.76 -1.83 -12.16
N ALA A 112 -3.52 -0.65 -12.73
CA ALA A 112 -2.48 -0.45 -13.74
C ALA A 112 -1.06 -0.59 -13.17
N ASN A 113 -0.89 -0.26 -11.88
CA ASN A 113 0.36 -0.38 -11.15
C ASN A 113 0.09 -0.69 -9.69
N MET A 114 1.06 -1.34 -9.04
CA MET A 114 1.00 -1.73 -7.63
C MET A 114 2.33 -1.44 -6.94
N GLY A 115 2.27 -1.28 -5.61
CA GLY A 115 3.48 -1.33 -4.77
C GLY A 115 3.91 -2.76 -4.51
N ASP A 116 5.04 -2.89 -3.85
CA ASP A 116 5.68 -4.19 -3.55
C ASP A 116 4.88 -5.07 -2.58
N ILE A 117 4.06 -4.48 -1.71
CA ILE A 117 3.24 -5.22 -0.73
C ILE A 117 1.74 -4.98 -0.95
N GLN A 118 0.95 -6.04 -0.78
CA GLN A 118 -0.50 -6.02 -0.99
C GLN A 118 -1.34 -6.22 0.29
N VAL A 119 -0.69 -6.24 1.46
CA VAL A 119 -1.39 -6.33 2.75
C VAL A 119 -1.90 -5.00 3.25
N GLN A 120 -1.46 -3.90 2.64
CA GLN A 120 -1.95 -2.56 2.97
C GLN A 120 -3.45 -2.45 2.70
N THR A 121 -4.14 -1.66 3.53
CA THR A 121 -5.50 -1.21 3.19
C THR A 121 -5.45 -0.20 2.05
N VAL A 122 -6.52 -0.15 1.26
CA VAL A 122 -6.66 0.79 0.15
C VAL A 122 -6.36 2.23 0.58
N ALA A 123 -7.03 2.74 1.62
CA ALA A 123 -6.77 4.10 2.10
C ALA A 123 -5.35 4.28 2.65
N GLY A 124 -4.81 3.26 3.33
CA GLY A 124 -3.44 3.31 3.85
C GLY A 124 -2.42 3.46 2.72
N ALA A 125 -2.58 2.71 1.63
CA ALA A 125 -1.68 2.76 0.48
C ALA A 125 -1.69 4.13 -0.22
N ILE A 126 -2.88 4.68 -0.52
CA ILE A 126 -2.95 5.98 -1.19
C ILE A 126 -2.48 7.13 -0.31
N GLN A 127 -2.82 7.11 1.00
CA GLN A 127 -2.49 8.21 1.92
C GLN A 127 -0.99 8.37 2.18
N THR A 128 -0.22 7.31 2.03
CA THR A 128 1.25 7.33 2.23
C THR A 128 2.03 7.29 0.94
N GLY A 129 1.36 7.50 -0.21
CA GLY A 129 2.00 7.60 -1.51
C GLY A 129 2.63 6.30 -1.98
N THR A 130 2.05 5.14 -1.64
CA THR A 130 2.55 3.84 -2.10
C THR A 130 2.60 3.81 -3.62
N HIS A 131 3.77 3.44 -4.14
CA HIS A 131 4.04 3.36 -5.56
C HIS A 131 4.75 2.05 -5.90
N GLY A 132 4.72 1.66 -7.15
CA GLY A 132 5.54 0.60 -7.71
C GLY A 132 6.68 1.16 -8.53
N THR A 133 7.17 0.34 -9.42
CA THR A 133 8.13 0.71 -10.46
C THR A 133 7.41 1.15 -11.74
N GLY A 134 8.17 1.61 -12.73
CA GLY A 134 7.63 2.10 -14.00
C GLY A 134 7.83 3.60 -14.14
N ARG A 135 8.65 3.98 -15.11
CA ARG A 135 9.06 5.36 -15.36
C ARG A 135 7.88 6.27 -15.66
N ASP A 136 6.94 5.79 -16.47
CA ASP A 136 5.83 6.59 -17.00
C ASP A 136 4.49 6.22 -16.33
N ILE A 137 4.52 5.43 -15.25
CA ILE A 137 3.32 4.94 -14.58
C ILE A 137 3.28 5.48 -13.16
N GLY A 138 2.22 6.21 -12.84
CA GLY A 138 2.03 6.79 -11.53
C GLY A 138 1.84 5.75 -10.42
N GLY A 139 1.99 6.18 -9.16
CA GLY A 139 1.71 5.37 -7.98
C GLY A 139 0.22 5.03 -7.83
N ILE A 140 -0.13 4.33 -6.75
CA ILE A 140 -1.53 3.90 -6.51
C ILE A 140 -2.47 5.11 -6.41
N ALA A 141 -2.03 6.21 -5.79
CA ALA A 141 -2.83 7.43 -5.67
C ALA A 141 -3.19 8.06 -7.03
N ALA A 142 -2.32 7.95 -8.05
CA ALA A 142 -2.60 8.47 -9.39
C ALA A 142 -3.73 7.72 -10.12
N GLN A 143 -4.08 6.52 -9.66
CA GLN A 143 -5.18 5.73 -10.21
C GLN A 143 -6.53 6.07 -9.58
N VAL A 144 -6.56 6.95 -8.56
CA VAL A 144 -7.81 7.36 -7.89
C VAL A 144 -8.60 8.28 -8.80
N ALA A 145 -9.91 7.99 -8.93
CA ALA A 145 -10.88 8.81 -9.65
C ALA A 145 -11.70 9.68 -8.69
N ALA A 146 -12.06 9.14 -7.50
CA ALA A 146 -12.82 9.88 -6.50
C ALA A 146 -12.50 9.34 -5.08
N LEU A 147 -12.77 10.18 -4.08
CA LEU A 147 -12.65 9.86 -2.66
C LEU A 147 -13.93 10.22 -1.93
N GLU A 148 -14.38 9.38 -1.03
CA GLU A 148 -15.37 9.71 -0.01
C GLU A 148 -14.64 9.97 1.31
N LEU A 149 -14.86 11.16 1.89
CA LEU A 149 -14.18 11.65 3.07
C LEU A 149 -15.18 12.07 4.14
N VAL A 150 -14.85 11.79 5.39
CA VAL A 150 -15.49 12.41 6.55
C VAL A 150 -14.58 13.54 7.02
N LEU A 151 -15.08 14.78 6.96
CA LEU A 151 -14.37 16.00 7.37
C LEU A 151 -14.40 16.19 8.89
N ALA A 152 -13.67 17.17 9.40
CA ALA A 152 -13.53 17.44 10.83
C ALA A 152 -14.84 17.81 11.53
N ASP A 153 -15.83 18.35 10.83
CA ASP A 153 -17.17 18.68 11.32
C ASP A 153 -18.12 17.45 11.26
N GLY A 154 -17.64 16.31 10.77
CA GLY A 154 -18.43 15.10 10.56
C GLY A 154 -19.28 15.13 9.29
N SER A 155 -19.10 16.10 8.39
CA SER A 155 -19.74 16.07 7.07
C SER A 155 -19.10 15.00 6.20
N ILE A 156 -19.93 14.29 5.40
CA ILE A 156 -19.46 13.29 4.45
C ILE A 156 -19.48 13.93 3.07
N VAL A 157 -18.32 13.95 2.41
CA VAL A 157 -18.18 14.57 1.09
C VAL A 157 -17.54 13.59 0.11
N THR A 158 -17.98 13.64 -1.15
CA THR A 158 -17.29 12.95 -2.25
C THR A 158 -16.58 14.00 -3.10
N CYS A 159 -15.31 13.81 -3.37
CA CYS A 159 -14.50 14.67 -4.24
C CYS A 159 -13.81 13.86 -5.34
N SER A 160 -13.67 14.49 -6.50
CA SER A 160 -13.00 13.97 -7.70
C SER A 160 -12.33 15.11 -8.45
N ALA A 161 -11.51 14.78 -9.45
CA ALA A 161 -10.91 15.78 -10.34
C ALA A 161 -11.96 16.68 -11.02
N ASP A 162 -13.15 16.13 -11.30
CA ASP A 162 -14.26 16.81 -11.99
C ASP A 162 -15.26 17.44 -11.01
N SER A 163 -14.96 17.54 -9.71
CA SER A 163 -15.88 18.13 -8.73
C SER A 163 -16.14 19.60 -9.04
N PRO A 164 -17.44 20.05 -9.11
CA PRO A 164 -17.78 21.40 -9.48
C PRO A 164 -17.15 22.44 -8.53
N ALA A 165 -16.68 23.54 -9.09
CA ALA A 165 -16.23 24.69 -8.30
C ALA A 165 -17.39 25.19 -7.42
N GLY A 166 -17.12 25.44 -6.11
CA GLY A 166 -18.14 25.86 -5.15
C GLY A 166 -18.88 24.75 -4.41
N SER A 167 -18.66 23.46 -4.77
CA SER A 167 -19.12 22.33 -3.93
C SER A 167 -18.37 22.31 -2.59
N PRO A 168 -18.88 21.62 -1.53
CA PRO A 168 -18.11 21.39 -0.30
C PRO A 168 -16.73 20.77 -0.58
N ALA A 169 -16.62 19.99 -1.65
CA ALA A 169 -15.37 19.44 -2.17
C ALA A 169 -14.42 20.53 -2.75
N ALA A 170 -14.95 21.64 -3.25
CA ALA A 170 -14.17 22.77 -3.76
C ALA A 170 -13.79 23.80 -2.67
N LEU A 171 -14.36 23.71 -1.46
CA LEU A 171 -14.07 24.66 -0.36
C LEU A 171 -12.62 24.55 0.12
N ALA A 172 -11.91 23.51 -0.22
CA ALA A 172 -10.47 23.37 0.01
C ALA A 172 -9.60 24.24 -0.95
N ALA A 173 -10.19 24.94 -1.92
CA ALA A 173 -9.49 25.88 -2.82
C ALA A 173 -8.85 27.10 -2.10
N ARG A 174 -8.89 27.16 -0.76
CA ARG A 174 -8.17 28.17 0.04
C ARG A 174 -6.68 27.85 0.23
N THR A 175 -6.18 26.76 -0.29
CA THR A 175 -4.80 26.30 -0.19
C THR A 175 -4.05 26.43 -1.53
N GLY A 176 -3.98 27.67 -2.06
CA GLY A 176 -3.07 27.95 -3.19
C GLY A 176 -3.43 27.31 -4.54
N GLY A 177 -4.69 26.97 -4.78
CA GLY A 177 -5.20 26.46 -6.06
C GLY A 177 -5.35 24.95 -6.18
N ALA A 178 -4.90 24.16 -5.20
CA ALA A 178 -5.17 22.71 -5.18
C ALA A 178 -6.61 22.40 -4.72
N SER A 179 -7.27 21.45 -5.38
CA SER A 179 -8.59 20.97 -4.96
C SER A 179 -8.50 20.11 -3.69
N LEU A 180 -9.63 19.91 -2.99
CA LEU A 180 -9.68 18.91 -1.89
C LEU A 180 -9.25 17.53 -2.38
N PHE A 181 -9.64 17.17 -3.59
CA PHE A 181 -9.27 15.90 -4.20
C PHE A 181 -7.76 15.74 -4.35
N ASP A 182 -7.08 16.75 -4.95
CA ASP A 182 -5.62 16.70 -5.14
C ASP A 182 -4.86 16.59 -3.80
N ALA A 183 -5.29 17.42 -2.82
CA ALA A 183 -4.65 17.43 -1.51
C ALA A 183 -4.92 16.16 -0.69
N ALA A 184 -6.09 15.52 -0.86
CA ALA A 184 -6.49 14.33 -0.10
C ALA A 184 -5.93 13.03 -0.65
N GLN A 185 -5.44 12.98 -1.90
CA GLN A 185 -4.88 11.76 -2.49
C GLN A 185 -3.67 11.22 -1.70
N VAL A 186 -2.77 12.12 -1.24
CA VAL A 186 -1.62 11.75 -0.40
C VAL A 186 -1.60 12.66 0.83
N GLY A 187 -2.74 12.79 1.48
CA GLY A 187 -2.96 13.77 2.55
C GLY A 187 -2.54 13.32 3.95
N LEU A 188 -2.00 12.12 4.12
CA LEU A 188 -1.60 11.53 5.41
C LEU A 188 -2.73 11.56 6.47
N GLY A 189 -3.99 11.55 6.02
CA GLY A 189 -5.17 11.64 6.89
C GLY A 189 -5.36 13.02 7.56
N ALA A 190 -4.73 14.08 7.07
CA ALA A 190 -4.82 15.42 7.66
C ALA A 190 -6.12 16.16 7.29
N LEU A 191 -6.72 15.84 6.15
CA LEU A 191 -7.87 16.54 5.60
C LEU A 191 -9.22 15.88 5.92
N GLY A 192 -9.20 14.71 6.52
CA GLY A 192 -10.38 13.92 6.86
C GLY A 192 -10.09 12.44 6.84
N VAL A 193 -11.11 11.66 7.17
CA VAL A 193 -11.06 10.21 7.21
C VAL A 193 -11.63 9.66 5.90
N ILE A 194 -10.81 8.99 5.09
CA ILE A 194 -11.28 8.31 3.88
C ILE A 194 -12.13 7.11 4.28
N THR A 195 -13.33 7.00 3.71
CA THR A 195 -14.26 5.89 3.91
C THR A 195 -14.46 5.02 2.68
N ALA A 196 -14.31 5.59 1.48
CA ALA A 196 -14.28 4.85 0.24
C ALA A 196 -13.38 5.52 -0.81
N VAL A 197 -12.91 4.71 -1.76
CA VAL A 197 -12.06 5.12 -2.87
C VAL A 197 -12.63 4.58 -4.17
N THR A 198 -12.72 5.40 -5.19
CA THR A 198 -13.00 4.97 -6.55
C THR A 198 -11.70 4.97 -7.34
N PHE A 199 -11.29 3.81 -7.86
CA PHE A 199 -10.14 3.66 -8.73
C PHE A 199 -10.51 3.60 -10.19
N ARG A 200 -9.62 4.11 -11.05
CA ARG A 200 -9.56 3.72 -12.45
C ARG A 200 -8.87 2.37 -12.55
N VAL A 201 -9.53 1.44 -13.25
CA VAL A 201 -9.03 0.08 -13.48
C VAL A 201 -8.86 -0.17 -14.97
N VAL A 202 -7.99 -1.11 -15.31
CA VAL A 202 -7.70 -1.52 -16.68
C VAL A 202 -8.11 -2.98 -16.89
N PRO A 203 -8.26 -3.46 -18.14
CA PRO A 203 -8.38 -4.89 -18.40
C PRO A 203 -7.23 -5.67 -17.77
N ALA A 204 -7.52 -6.83 -17.20
CA ALA A 204 -6.51 -7.71 -16.62
C ALA A 204 -5.42 -8.03 -17.65
N PHE A 205 -4.18 -8.01 -17.19
CA PHE A 205 -3.02 -8.26 -18.04
C PHE A 205 -1.99 -9.14 -17.33
N LEU A 206 -1.12 -9.73 -18.14
CA LEU A 206 0.00 -10.53 -17.66
C LEU A 206 1.29 -9.73 -17.77
N LEU A 207 2.19 -9.98 -16.83
CA LEU A 207 3.58 -9.52 -16.87
C LEU A 207 4.52 -10.72 -16.93
N GLU A 208 5.56 -10.60 -17.74
CA GLU A 208 6.74 -11.43 -17.64
C GLU A 208 7.74 -10.76 -16.70
N ALA A 209 8.08 -11.44 -15.63
CA ALA A 209 9.18 -11.06 -14.77
C ALA A 209 10.46 -11.76 -15.21
N ARG A 210 11.54 -11.00 -15.35
CA ARG A 210 12.90 -11.52 -15.56
C ARG A 210 13.79 -10.99 -14.46
N GLU A 211 14.28 -11.90 -13.64
CA GLU A 211 15.19 -11.60 -12.55
C GLU A 211 16.55 -12.17 -12.88
N GLU A 212 17.58 -11.33 -12.89
CA GLU A 212 18.94 -11.69 -13.29
C GLU A 212 19.97 -10.96 -12.43
N PRO A 213 21.06 -11.66 -12.03
CA PRO A 213 22.17 -11.00 -11.36
C PRO A 213 22.92 -10.10 -12.36
N MET A 214 23.30 -8.92 -11.91
CA MET A 214 24.14 -7.98 -12.65
C MET A 214 25.21 -7.37 -11.73
N GLN A 215 26.31 -6.87 -12.30
CA GLN A 215 27.29 -6.09 -11.55
C GLN A 215 26.74 -4.68 -11.30
N TRP A 216 27.03 -4.12 -10.13
CA TRP A 216 26.63 -2.74 -9.79
C TRP A 216 27.05 -1.71 -10.86
N ALA A 217 28.31 -1.79 -11.32
CA ALA A 217 28.82 -0.88 -12.35
C ALA A 217 28.03 -0.96 -13.65
N ASP A 218 27.60 -2.18 -14.07
CA ASP A 218 26.79 -2.39 -15.27
C ASP A 218 25.39 -1.82 -15.08
N VAL A 219 24.76 -2.02 -13.90
CA VAL A 219 23.43 -1.46 -13.62
C VAL A 219 23.46 0.05 -13.72
N ILE A 220 24.45 0.70 -13.09
CA ILE A 220 24.54 2.16 -13.10
C ILE A 220 24.87 2.70 -14.48
N SER A 221 25.80 2.08 -15.22
CA SER A 221 26.18 2.54 -16.55
C SER A 221 25.05 2.40 -17.58
N LYS A 222 24.12 1.45 -17.36
CA LYS A 222 23.00 1.14 -18.28
C LYS A 222 21.64 1.55 -17.68
N LEU A 223 21.60 2.38 -16.63
CA LEU A 223 20.36 2.66 -15.93
C LEU A 223 19.28 3.26 -16.82
N ASP A 224 19.64 4.21 -17.70
CA ASP A 224 18.70 4.84 -18.61
C ASP A 224 18.17 3.85 -19.67
N GLU A 225 19.01 2.95 -20.18
CA GLU A 225 18.62 1.86 -21.08
C GLU A 225 17.67 0.89 -20.35
N LEU A 226 18.06 0.40 -19.17
CA LEU A 226 17.28 -0.55 -18.39
C LEU A 226 15.90 0.00 -18.01
N THR A 227 15.81 1.28 -17.68
CA THR A 227 14.54 1.94 -17.37
C THR A 227 13.75 2.33 -18.61
N GLY A 228 14.40 2.62 -19.73
CA GLY A 228 13.75 2.99 -20.99
C GLY A 228 13.17 1.80 -21.75
N ASP A 229 13.86 0.65 -21.71
CA ASP A 229 13.50 -0.54 -22.47
C ASP A 229 12.51 -1.46 -21.74
N ASN A 230 12.17 -1.15 -20.48
CA ASN A 230 11.25 -1.97 -19.69
C ASN A 230 10.11 -1.13 -19.12
N GLU A 231 8.89 -1.69 -19.11
CA GLU A 231 7.74 -1.04 -18.46
C GLU A 231 7.99 -0.83 -16.96
N HIS A 232 8.66 -1.81 -16.34
CA HIS A 232 9.03 -1.77 -14.94
C HIS A 232 10.45 -2.30 -14.76
N PHE A 233 11.28 -1.54 -14.06
CA PHE A 233 12.63 -1.91 -13.71
C PHE A 233 12.90 -1.62 -12.25
N GLU A 234 13.52 -2.56 -11.56
CA GLU A 234 14.03 -2.40 -10.21
C GLU A 234 15.29 -3.24 -10.03
N PHE A 235 16.10 -2.88 -9.03
CA PHE A 235 17.23 -3.70 -8.64
C PHE A 235 17.45 -3.66 -7.13
N PHE A 236 17.95 -4.75 -6.60
CA PHE A 236 18.33 -4.91 -5.21
C PHE A 236 19.84 -5.03 -5.12
N TRP A 237 20.48 -4.04 -4.52
CA TRP A 237 21.91 -4.06 -4.28
C TRP A 237 22.22 -4.67 -2.93
N PHE A 238 23.26 -5.50 -2.88
CA PHE A 238 23.77 -6.09 -1.66
C PHE A 238 24.95 -5.24 -1.16
N PRO A 239 24.80 -4.45 -0.08
CA PRO A 239 25.86 -3.59 0.44
C PRO A 239 27.16 -4.38 0.71
N HIS A 240 28.29 -3.76 0.44
CA HIS A 240 29.62 -4.36 0.50
C HIS A 240 29.88 -5.45 -0.55
N SER A 241 29.11 -5.49 -1.62
CA SER A 241 29.36 -6.36 -2.77
C SER A 241 29.18 -5.59 -4.07
N GLU A 242 29.68 -6.16 -5.16
CA GLU A 242 29.47 -5.64 -6.52
C GLU A 242 28.23 -6.23 -7.20
N GLY A 243 27.47 -7.07 -6.50
CA GLY A 243 26.32 -7.80 -7.03
C GLY A 243 25.00 -7.07 -6.80
N CYS A 244 24.17 -7.08 -7.83
CA CYS A 244 22.77 -6.67 -7.79
C CYS A 244 21.89 -7.81 -8.32
N LEU A 245 20.66 -7.91 -7.81
CA LEU A 245 19.58 -8.63 -8.47
C LEU A 245 18.72 -7.62 -9.22
N THR A 246 18.65 -7.69 -10.52
CA THR A 246 17.75 -6.85 -11.32
C THR A 246 16.45 -7.59 -11.58
N LYS A 247 15.34 -6.84 -11.64
CA LYS A 247 14.02 -7.36 -11.99
C LYS A 247 13.41 -6.45 -13.05
N ARG A 248 13.04 -7.04 -14.17
CA ARG A 248 12.39 -6.38 -15.31
C ARG A 248 11.04 -7.02 -15.53
N ASN A 249 9.99 -6.20 -15.52
CA ASN A 249 8.65 -6.71 -15.78
C ASN A 249 8.09 -6.00 -17.00
N ASN A 250 7.67 -6.76 -17.98
CA ASN A 250 7.10 -6.27 -19.23
C ASN A 250 5.79 -6.99 -19.53
N ARG A 251 4.87 -6.34 -20.24
CA ARG A 251 3.63 -6.98 -20.66
C ARG A 251 3.91 -8.23 -21.48
N ALA A 252 3.17 -9.28 -21.15
CA ALA A 252 3.31 -10.58 -21.81
C ALA A 252 2.03 -10.95 -22.54
N SER A 253 2.20 -11.62 -23.68
CA SER A 253 1.13 -12.24 -24.46
C SER A 253 1.12 -13.75 -24.26
N GLY A 254 -0.04 -14.39 -24.43
CA GLY A 254 -0.18 -15.83 -24.31
C GLY A 254 -0.60 -16.31 -22.91
N PRO A 255 -0.50 -17.62 -22.63
CA PRO A 255 -0.95 -18.18 -21.36
C PRO A 255 0.03 -17.85 -20.21
N PRO A 256 -0.46 -17.77 -18.96
CA PRO A 256 0.40 -17.62 -17.81
C PRO A 256 1.32 -18.85 -17.64
N ARG A 257 2.54 -18.60 -17.18
CA ARG A 257 3.56 -19.60 -16.87
C ARG A 257 4.15 -19.28 -15.49
N PRO A 258 3.35 -19.42 -14.41
CA PRO A 258 3.78 -19.09 -13.05
C PRO A 258 4.90 -20.04 -12.59
N LEU A 259 5.65 -19.62 -11.59
CA LEU A 259 6.61 -20.50 -10.94
C LEU A 259 5.90 -21.74 -10.34
N PRO A 260 6.51 -22.91 -10.40
CA PRO A 260 6.00 -24.10 -9.69
C PRO A 260 5.84 -23.79 -8.19
N ARG A 261 4.75 -24.26 -7.57
CA ARG A 261 4.42 -23.93 -6.17
C ARG A 261 5.54 -24.21 -5.19
N TRP A 262 6.31 -25.29 -5.37
CA TRP A 262 7.45 -25.63 -4.50
C TRP A 262 8.58 -24.59 -4.63
N ARG A 263 8.83 -24.09 -5.84
CA ARG A 263 9.85 -23.07 -6.09
C ARG A 263 9.41 -21.72 -5.54
N TYR A 264 8.14 -21.35 -5.75
CA TYR A 264 7.56 -20.18 -5.11
C TYR A 264 7.71 -20.22 -3.58
N TRP A 265 7.37 -21.37 -2.95
CA TRP A 265 7.55 -21.53 -1.52
C TRP A 265 9.01 -21.42 -1.08
N LEU A 266 9.92 -22.05 -1.81
CA LEU A 266 11.35 -22.02 -1.48
C LEU A 266 11.93 -20.62 -1.62
N ASP A 267 11.74 -19.97 -2.77
CA ASP A 267 12.35 -18.68 -3.08
C ASP A 267 11.69 -17.56 -2.29
N ASP A 268 10.37 -17.52 -2.28
CA ASP A 268 9.60 -16.38 -1.81
C ASP A 268 9.20 -16.49 -0.33
N GLU A 269 8.87 -17.67 0.15
CA GLU A 269 8.48 -17.85 1.57
C GLU A 269 9.68 -18.22 2.45
N PHE A 270 10.46 -19.23 2.07
CA PHE A 270 11.54 -19.72 2.93
C PHE A 270 12.79 -18.83 2.85
N LEU A 271 13.33 -18.58 1.65
CA LEU A 271 14.56 -17.81 1.49
C LEU A 271 14.35 -16.32 1.78
N SER A 272 13.32 -15.70 1.19
CA SER A 272 13.09 -14.26 1.32
C SER A 272 12.53 -13.83 2.68
N ASN A 273 11.79 -14.67 3.37
CA ASN A 273 11.26 -14.34 4.70
C ASN A 273 12.11 -14.95 5.82
N THR A 274 12.22 -16.30 5.86
CA THR A 274 12.83 -16.99 7.00
C THR A 274 14.34 -16.82 7.02
N VAL A 275 15.01 -17.12 5.90
CA VAL A 275 16.49 -17.09 5.83
C VAL A 275 16.96 -15.64 5.87
N PHE A 276 16.33 -14.74 5.12
CA PHE A 276 16.68 -13.32 5.14
C PHE A 276 16.42 -12.68 6.52
N GLY A 277 15.30 -13.01 7.17
CA GLY A 277 15.02 -12.54 8.54
C GLY A 277 16.07 -13.02 9.55
N ALA A 278 16.47 -14.30 9.48
CA ALA A 278 17.56 -14.84 10.31
C ALA A 278 18.91 -14.15 10.02
N THR A 279 19.18 -13.86 8.75
CA THR A 279 20.37 -13.13 8.31
C THR A 279 20.40 -11.71 8.87
N CYS A 280 19.29 -10.98 8.82
CA CYS A 280 19.15 -9.65 9.39
C CYS A 280 19.35 -9.67 10.92
N TYR A 281 18.77 -10.68 11.60
CA TYR A 281 18.97 -10.85 13.04
C TYR A 281 20.42 -11.13 13.41
N LEU A 282 21.09 -12.00 12.67
CA LEU A 282 22.52 -12.29 12.86
C LEU A 282 23.38 -11.05 12.60
N GLY A 283 23.11 -10.30 11.53
CA GLY A 283 23.80 -9.05 11.23
C GLY A 283 23.65 -7.98 12.32
N ARG A 284 22.51 -7.95 13.01
CA ARG A 284 22.29 -7.09 14.17
C ARG A 284 23.18 -7.50 15.36
N LEU A 285 23.39 -8.80 15.57
CA LEU A 285 24.23 -9.31 16.67
C LEU A 285 25.72 -9.23 16.35
N LEU A 286 26.09 -9.42 15.08
CA LEU A 286 27.47 -9.49 14.59
C LEU A 286 27.64 -8.60 13.34
N PRO A 287 27.65 -7.26 13.48
CA PRO A 287 27.72 -6.35 12.32
C PRO A 287 28.95 -6.59 11.42
N ALA A 288 30.07 -7.05 11.98
CA ALA A 288 31.28 -7.37 11.23
C ALA A 288 31.09 -8.54 10.24
N ALA A 289 30.05 -9.36 10.39
CA ALA A 289 29.74 -10.45 9.45
C ALA A 289 28.97 -9.98 8.20
N ILE A 290 28.36 -8.80 8.22
CA ILE A 290 27.51 -8.30 7.14
C ILE A 290 28.21 -8.32 5.77
N PRO A 291 29.46 -7.83 5.60
CA PRO A 291 30.12 -7.86 4.29
C PRO A 291 30.30 -9.26 3.73
N VAL A 292 30.63 -10.23 4.59
CA VAL A 292 30.83 -11.63 4.18
C VAL A 292 29.50 -12.27 3.78
N VAL A 293 28.46 -12.06 4.57
CA VAL A 293 27.12 -12.59 4.30
C VAL A 293 26.54 -12.00 3.02
N ASN A 294 26.62 -10.69 2.84
CA ASN A 294 26.11 -10.03 1.63
C ASN A 294 26.92 -10.43 0.39
N GLY A 295 28.25 -10.57 0.51
CA GLY A 295 29.10 -11.07 -0.57
C GLY A 295 28.76 -12.51 -0.97
N ALA A 296 28.43 -13.37 -0.01
CA ALA A 296 27.97 -14.74 -0.28
C ALA A 296 26.57 -14.74 -0.93
N ALA A 297 25.65 -13.95 -0.41
CA ALA A 297 24.30 -13.81 -0.98
C ALA A 297 24.34 -13.32 -2.42
N ALA A 298 25.12 -12.28 -2.73
CA ALA A 298 25.29 -11.75 -4.07
C ALA A 298 25.84 -12.78 -5.07
N ARG A 299 26.74 -13.69 -4.62
CA ARG A 299 27.26 -14.78 -5.48
C ARG A 299 26.28 -15.92 -5.67
N ALA A 300 25.33 -16.10 -4.75
CA ALA A 300 24.31 -17.14 -4.82
C ALA A 300 23.08 -16.76 -5.63
N LEU A 301 23.00 -15.50 -6.14
CA LEU A 301 21.90 -15.03 -6.96
C LEU A 301 21.79 -15.88 -8.23
N GLY A 302 20.57 -16.33 -8.52
CA GLY A 302 20.22 -17.07 -9.74
C GLY A 302 19.29 -16.25 -10.62
N SER A 303 19.19 -16.67 -11.89
CA SER A 303 18.22 -16.10 -12.82
C SER A 303 16.90 -16.86 -12.76
N ARG A 304 15.78 -16.14 -12.88
CA ARG A 304 14.45 -16.74 -13.02
C ARG A 304 13.59 -15.90 -13.99
N SER A 305 12.68 -16.57 -14.69
CA SER A 305 11.65 -15.91 -15.50
C SER A 305 10.33 -16.63 -15.34
N TYR A 306 9.25 -15.86 -15.24
CA TYR A 306 7.89 -16.38 -15.14
C TYR A 306 6.88 -15.36 -15.67
N VAL A 307 5.68 -15.83 -16.01
CA VAL A 307 4.57 -14.99 -16.50
C VAL A 307 3.36 -15.26 -15.63
N ASP A 308 2.83 -14.21 -14.99
CA ASP A 308 1.62 -14.34 -14.15
C ASP A 308 0.77 -13.06 -14.24
N ALA A 309 -0.39 -13.07 -13.59
CA ALA A 309 -1.23 -11.90 -13.45
C ALA A 309 -0.43 -10.73 -12.84
N ALA A 310 -0.60 -9.53 -13.39
CA ALA A 310 0.22 -8.37 -13.08
C ALA A 310 0.40 -8.13 -11.58
N TYR A 311 -0.68 -8.19 -10.78
CA TYR A 311 -0.57 -7.94 -9.34
C TYR A 311 0.32 -8.95 -8.61
N ARG A 312 0.45 -10.20 -9.10
CA ARG A 312 1.32 -11.21 -8.51
C ARG A 312 2.78 -11.01 -8.88
N VAL A 313 3.03 -10.37 -10.02
CA VAL A 313 4.38 -10.02 -10.47
C VAL A 313 4.88 -8.76 -9.78
N PHE A 314 3.99 -7.79 -9.55
CA PHE A 314 4.35 -6.55 -8.85
C PHE A 314 4.76 -6.79 -7.40
N THR A 315 4.06 -7.71 -6.71
CA THR A 315 4.21 -7.87 -5.27
C THR A 315 5.28 -8.89 -4.92
N SER A 316 6.13 -8.51 -3.99
CA SER A 316 7.09 -9.43 -3.36
C SER A 316 6.43 -10.31 -2.31
N PRO A 317 7.07 -11.44 -1.94
CA PRO A 317 6.64 -12.26 -0.81
C PRO A 317 6.65 -11.46 0.49
N ARG A 318 5.86 -11.90 1.45
CA ARG A 318 5.69 -11.25 2.77
C ARG A 318 6.78 -11.60 3.74
#